data_8ef935172b314e479236682db1aac839
#
_entry.id   8ef935172b314e479236682db1aac839
#
_cell.length_a   1.000
_cell.length_b   1.000
_cell.length_c   1.000
_cell.angle_alpha   90.00
_cell.angle_beta   90.00
_cell.angle_gamma   90.00
#
_symmetry.space_group_name_H-M   'P 1'
#
loop_
_entity.id
_entity.type
_entity.pdbx_description
1 polymer ?
#
loop_
_entity_poly.entity_id
_entity_poly.type
_entity_poly.pdbx_seq_one_letter_code
_entity_poly.pdbx_strand_id
1 'polypeptide(L)'
;LMSMFIDNVVCILMMAPVALPLARAMGIPATPLVLMIGFSANFMGSALIIGDLPPQMLHSVAGAEFFDFIWHQGRPSSFPILLVTFTITLAFMWIYGFRKVGKSTPEGLASIKADIPDPLFAKIACGMFLLTVIAMAAREWIGTSLGFIALTGAVITVFIVEMLHSRPKDAPTFEHILQEVDWRAILFYSALFALVGGLEKTHIL
;
A
#
# COMPACT_ATOMS: atom_id res chain seq x y z
N LEU A 1 2.20 -5.12 -5.96
CA LEU A 1 3.22 -5.26 -4.91
C LEU A 1 3.20 -4.09 -3.91
N MET A 2 3.03 -2.83 -4.35
CA MET A 2 2.95 -1.67 -3.44
C MET A 2 1.89 -1.87 -2.34
N SER A 3 0.75 -2.42 -2.68
CA SER A 3 -0.36 -2.63 -1.75
C SER A 3 -0.06 -3.59 -0.59
N MET A 4 1.04 -4.32 -0.62
CA MET A 4 1.52 -5.10 0.53
C MET A 4 1.97 -4.23 1.70
N PHE A 5 2.33 -2.98 1.42
CA PHE A 5 2.93 -2.04 2.38
C PHE A 5 2.12 -0.76 2.55
N ILE A 6 1.21 -0.48 1.63
CA ILE A 6 0.36 0.70 1.60
C ILE A 6 -1.08 0.22 1.41
N ASP A 7 -2.01 0.88 2.11
CA ASP A 7 -3.43 0.63 1.97
C ASP A 7 -3.88 0.56 0.50
N ASN A 8 -4.79 -0.37 0.21
CA ASN A 8 -5.25 -0.65 -1.15
C ASN A 8 -5.94 0.56 -1.80
N VAL A 9 -6.69 1.35 -1.03
CA VAL A 9 -7.38 2.56 -1.53
C VAL A 9 -6.36 3.61 -1.95
N VAL A 10 -5.36 3.86 -1.10
CA VAL A 10 -4.26 4.79 -1.40
C VAL A 10 -3.49 4.33 -2.64
N CYS A 11 -3.23 3.03 -2.74
CA CYS A 11 -2.57 2.44 -3.90
C CYS A 11 -3.34 2.69 -5.20
N ILE A 12 -4.66 2.54 -5.17
CA ILE A 12 -5.54 2.82 -6.31
C ILE A 12 -5.52 4.30 -6.66
N LEU A 13 -5.65 5.18 -5.66
CA LEU A 13 -5.65 6.63 -5.85
C LEU A 13 -4.33 7.15 -6.44
N MET A 14 -3.20 6.55 -6.07
CA MET A 14 -1.89 6.88 -6.65
C MET A 14 -1.72 6.37 -8.08
N MET A 15 -2.22 5.17 -8.36
CA MET A 15 -2.01 4.51 -9.66
C MET A 15 -3.01 4.95 -10.72
N ALA A 16 -4.24 5.31 -10.36
CA ALA A 16 -5.27 5.70 -11.31
C ALA A 16 -4.91 6.93 -12.14
N PRO A 17 -4.38 8.03 -11.57
CA PRO A 17 -3.95 9.19 -12.33
C PRO A 17 -2.83 8.90 -13.34
N VAL A 18 -2.02 7.89 -13.11
CA VAL A 18 -0.97 7.44 -14.04
C VAL A 18 -1.56 6.52 -15.11
N ALA A 19 -2.43 5.60 -14.70
CA ALA A 19 -3.01 4.60 -15.58
C ALA A 19 -3.99 5.17 -16.60
N LEU A 20 -4.77 6.19 -16.22
CA LEU A 20 -5.78 6.79 -17.10
C LEU A 20 -5.17 7.51 -18.33
N PRO A 21 -4.17 8.40 -18.18
CA PRO A 21 -3.49 8.99 -19.33
C PRO A 21 -2.78 7.95 -20.18
N LEU A 22 -2.16 6.96 -19.55
CA LEU A 22 -1.46 5.87 -20.25
C LEU A 22 -2.43 5.05 -21.10
N ALA A 23 -3.60 4.68 -20.58
CA ALA A 23 -4.65 3.98 -21.31
C ALA A 23 -5.11 4.80 -22.54
N ARG A 24 -5.31 6.11 -22.36
CA ARG A 24 -5.68 7.02 -23.45
C ARG A 24 -4.59 7.10 -24.53
N ALA A 25 -3.33 7.25 -24.12
CA ALA A 25 -2.20 7.32 -25.05
C ALA A 25 -2.02 6.01 -25.84
N MET A 26 -2.34 4.87 -25.22
CA MET A 26 -2.28 3.56 -25.86
C MET A 26 -3.55 3.18 -26.64
N GLY A 27 -4.60 4.00 -26.61
CA GLY A 27 -5.87 3.70 -27.28
C GLY A 27 -6.61 2.49 -26.70
N ILE A 28 -6.36 2.14 -25.42
CA ILE A 28 -7.02 1.03 -24.74
C ILE A 28 -8.12 1.54 -23.81
N PRO A 29 -9.20 0.76 -23.58
CA PRO A 29 -10.23 1.15 -22.65
C PRO A 29 -9.66 1.24 -21.24
N ALA A 30 -9.91 2.36 -20.54
CA ALA A 30 -9.36 2.60 -19.20
C ALA A 30 -10.00 1.72 -18.11
N THR A 31 -11.29 1.36 -18.28
CA THR A 31 -12.06 0.61 -17.28
C THR A 31 -11.42 -0.73 -16.89
N PRO A 32 -11.05 -1.62 -17.83
CA PRO A 32 -10.37 -2.87 -17.48
C PRO A 32 -9.05 -2.65 -16.75
N LEU A 33 -8.30 -1.61 -17.12
CA LEU A 33 -7.02 -1.30 -16.49
C LEU A 33 -7.20 -0.85 -15.05
N VAL A 34 -8.15 0.05 -14.79
CA VAL A 34 -8.45 0.52 -13.43
C VAL A 34 -9.01 -0.61 -12.55
N LEU A 35 -9.90 -1.44 -13.09
CA LEU A 35 -10.39 -2.62 -12.38
C LEU A 35 -9.25 -3.59 -12.03
N MET A 36 -8.32 -3.81 -12.97
CA MET A 36 -7.17 -4.67 -12.72
C MET A 36 -6.25 -4.11 -11.64
N ILE A 37 -6.05 -2.79 -11.59
CA ILE A 37 -5.31 -2.13 -10.52
C ILE A 37 -6.02 -2.36 -9.19
N GLY A 38 -7.34 -2.15 -9.12
CA GLY A 38 -8.14 -2.35 -7.92
C GLY A 38 -8.09 -3.80 -7.42
N PHE A 39 -8.30 -4.77 -8.30
CA PHE A 39 -8.17 -6.20 -7.95
C PHE A 39 -6.76 -6.54 -7.46
N SER A 40 -5.73 -6.06 -8.17
CA SER A 40 -4.34 -6.32 -7.80
C SER A 40 -3.98 -5.71 -6.45
N ALA A 41 -4.45 -4.51 -6.18
CA ALA A 41 -4.22 -3.82 -4.91
C ALA A 41 -4.90 -4.58 -3.76
N ASN A 42 -6.18 -4.90 -3.89
CA ASN A 42 -6.93 -5.61 -2.87
C ASN A 42 -6.38 -7.01 -2.61
N PHE A 43 -6.03 -7.74 -3.68
CA PHE A 43 -5.49 -9.10 -3.58
C PHE A 43 -4.14 -9.13 -2.87
N MET A 44 -3.23 -8.24 -3.25
CA MET A 44 -1.88 -8.21 -2.67
C MET A 44 -1.84 -7.48 -1.32
N GLY A 45 -2.80 -6.64 -1.01
CA GLY A 45 -2.94 -5.99 0.30
C GLY A 45 -3.10 -6.98 1.45
N SER A 46 -3.72 -8.12 1.19
CA SER A 46 -3.90 -9.19 2.19
C SER A 46 -2.67 -10.10 2.36
N ALA A 47 -1.58 -9.87 1.62
CA ALA A 47 -0.42 -10.75 1.64
C ALA A 47 0.47 -10.60 2.88
N LEU A 48 0.59 -9.37 3.40
CA LEU A 48 1.41 -9.04 4.58
C LEU A 48 0.60 -8.24 5.60
N ILE A 49 1.03 -8.28 6.85
CA ILE A 49 0.36 -7.63 7.99
C ILE A 49 0.16 -6.11 7.82
N ILE A 50 0.99 -5.45 7.02
CA ILE A 50 1.01 -3.98 6.88
C ILE A 50 0.01 -3.51 5.83
N GLY A 51 -0.31 -4.35 4.83
CA GLY A 51 -0.98 -3.93 3.60
C GLY A 51 -2.44 -3.55 3.76
N ASP A 52 -3.22 -4.30 4.52
CA ASP A 52 -4.67 -4.11 4.62
C ASP A 52 -5.20 -4.54 5.99
N LEU A 53 -6.46 -4.25 6.26
CA LEU A 53 -7.15 -4.54 7.52
C LEU A 53 -7.23 -6.04 7.89
N PRO A 54 -7.61 -6.97 7.00
CA PRO A 54 -7.78 -8.37 7.38
C PRO A 54 -6.51 -8.98 8.02
N PRO A 55 -5.29 -8.76 7.47
CA PRO A 55 -4.07 -9.18 8.14
C PRO A 55 -3.84 -8.50 9.50
N GLN A 56 -4.15 -7.21 9.61
CA GLN A 56 -4.03 -6.46 10.88
C GLN A 56 -5.01 -6.98 11.94
N MET A 57 -6.22 -7.36 11.54
CA MET A 57 -7.19 -8.02 12.42
C MET A 57 -6.68 -9.39 12.88
N LEU A 58 -6.12 -10.19 11.97
CA LEU A 58 -5.53 -11.47 12.32
C LEU A 58 -4.38 -11.31 13.33
N HIS A 59 -3.55 -10.26 13.16
CA HIS A 59 -2.53 -9.91 14.13
C HIS A 59 -3.14 -9.57 15.50
N SER A 60 -4.16 -8.72 15.56
CA SER A 60 -4.74 -8.25 16.83
C SER A 60 -5.50 -9.33 17.57
N VAL A 61 -6.14 -10.28 16.88
CA VAL A 61 -6.97 -11.33 17.50
C VAL A 61 -6.17 -12.62 17.74
N ALA A 62 -5.39 -13.06 16.76
CA ALA A 62 -4.64 -14.32 16.82
C ALA A 62 -3.16 -14.16 17.19
N GLY A 63 -2.66 -12.92 17.35
CA GLY A 63 -1.25 -12.65 17.64
C GLY A 63 -0.30 -12.99 16.49
N ALA A 64 -0.81 -13.12 15.25
CA ALA A 64 0.01 -13.43 14.09
C ALA A 64 1.04 -12.31 13.84
N GLU A 65 2.31 -12.66 13.72
CA GLU A 65 3.41 -11.72 13.51
C GLU A 65 3.78 -11.60 12.02
N PHE A 66 4.66 -10.65 11.68
CA PHE A 66 5.03 -10.35 10.29
C PHE A 66 5.57 -11.60 9.56
N PHE A 67 6.42 -12.37 10.20
CA PHE A 67 7.03 -13.56 9.60
C PHE A 67 6.06 -14.73 9.48
N ASP A 68 4.98 -14.77 10.28
CA ASP A 68 3.92 -15.78 10.14
C ASP A 68 3.17 -15.67 8.82
N PHE A 69 3.13 -14.49 8.23
CA PHE A 69 2.56 -14.30 6.88
C PHE A 69 3.45 -14.86 5.77
N ILE A 70 4.74 -15.02 6.03
CA ILE A 70 5.68 -15.64 5.08
C ILE A 70 5.75 -17.14 5.32
N TRP A 71 5.97 -17.56 6.58
CA TRP A 71 6.16 -18.95 6.95
C TRP A 71 5.59 -19.22 8.34
N HIS A 72 4.59 -20.10 8.43
CA HIS A 72 3.94 -20.44 9.70
C HIS A 72 3.93 -21.95 9.91
N GLN A 73 4.36 -22.43 11.09
CA GLN A 73 4.38 -23.84 11.49
C GLN A 73 5.00 -24.80 10.44
N GLY A 74 6.10 -24.40 9.82
CA GLY A 74 6.79 -25.23 8.83
C GLY A 74 6.13 -25.25 7.43
N ARG A 75 5.17 -24.37 7.16
CA ARG A 75 4.43 -24.29 5.89
C ARG A 75 4.44 -22.88 5.32
N PRO A 76 4.41 -22.72 3.98
CA PRO A 76 4.23 -21.42 3.37
C PRO A 76 2.85 -20.85 3.76
N SER A 77 2.83 -19.58 4.16
CA SER A 77 1.64 -18.87 4.61
C SER A 77 1.08 -17.96 3.51
N SER A 78 0.34 -16.91 3.88
CA SER A 78 -0.42 -16.07 2.93
C SER A 78 0.47 -15.43 1.86
N PHE A 79 1.61 -14.88 2.22
CA PHE A 79 2.48 -14.16 1.26
C PHE A 79 2.93 -15.02 0.06
N PRO A 80 3.60 -16.18 0.22
CA PRO A 80 4.02 -16.97 -0.92
C PRO A 80 2.83 -17.57 -1.69
N ILE A 81 1.75 -17.94 -1.03
CA ILE A 81 0.54 -18.46 -1.68
C ILE A 81 -0.09 -17.39 -2.56
N LEU A 82 -0.31 -16.20 -2.03
CA LEU A 82 -0.88 -15.08 -2.78
C LEU A 82 0.03 -14.62 -3.90
N LEU A 83 1.35 -14.60 -3.69
CA LEU A 83 2.31 -14.24 -4.73
C LEU A 83 2.24 -15.20 -5.93
N VAL A 84 2.21 -16.51 -5.68
CA VAL A 84 2.08 -17.53 -6.74
C VAL A 84 0.74 -17.39 -7.45
N THR A 85 -0.34 -17.30 -6.71
CA THR A 85 -1.70 -17.15 -7.27
C THR A 85 -1.81 -15.87 -8.09
N PHE A 86 -1.25 -14.76 -7.61
CA PHE A 86 -1.23 -13.48 -8.32
C PHE A 86 -0.42 -13.59 -9.63
N THR A 87 0.71 -14.25 -9.60
CA THR A 87 1.54 -14.47 -10.81
C THR A 87 0.79 -15.29 -11.85
N ILE A 88 0.09 -16.35 -11.42
CA ILE A 88 -0.75 -17.17 -12.31
C ILE A 88 -1.90 -16.32 -12.89
N THR A 89 -2.55 -15.52 -12.06
CA THR A 89 -3.65 -14.63 -12.49
C THR A 89 -3.16 -13.60 -13.51
N LEU A 90 -2.00 -12.97 -13.26
CA LEU A 90 -1.40 -12.04 -14.22
C LEU A 90 -1.05 -12.71 -15.54
N ALA A 91 -0.47 -13.92 -15.49
CA ALA A 91 -0.15 -14.68 -16.69
C ALA A 91 -1.42 -15.02 -17.48
N PHE A 92 -2.48 -15.45 -16.80
CA PHE A 92 -3.78 -15.71 -17.42
C PHE A 92 -4.36 -14.46 -18.08
N MET A 93 -4.40 -13.33 -17.35
CA MET A 93 -4.90 -12.06 -17.89
C MET A 93 -4.06 -11.57 -19.08
N TRP A 94 -2.73 -11.76 -19.03
CA TRP A 94 -1.87 -11.40 -20.14
C TRP A 94 -2.16 -12.26 -21.39
N ILE A 95 -2.34 -13.56 -21.23
CA ILE A 95 -2.60 -14.48 -22.34
C ILE A 95 -3.98 -14.22 -22.97
N TYR A 96 -5.02 -14.05 -22.17
CA TYR A 96 -6.39 -13.96 -22.64
C TYR A 96 -6.90 -12.53 -22.86
N GLY A 97 -6.43 -11.56 -22.08
CA GLY A 97 -6.88 -10.17 -22.14
C GLY A 97 -5.99 -9.27 -22.97
N PHE A 98 -4.71 -9.18 -22.58
CA PHE A 98 -3.80 -8.15 -23.13
C PHE A 98 -3.08 -8.56 -24.42
N ARG A 99 -3.03 -9.84 -24.76
CA ARG A 99 -2.39 -10.31 -26.01
C ARG A 99 -3.08 -9.77 -27.27
N LYS A 100 -4.36 -9.41 -27.15
CA LYS A 100 -5.17 -8.83 -28.26
C LYS A 100 -5.13 -7.30 -28.30
N VAL A 101 -4.58 -6.65 -27.28
CA VAL A 101 -4.38 -5.20 -27.28
C VAL A 101 -3.24 -4.91 -28.25
N GLY A 102 -3.55 -4.20 -29.33
CA GLY A 102 -2.61 -3.93 -30.39
C GLY A 102 -1.33 -3.28 -29.86
N LYS A 103 -0.21 -3.54 -30.55
CA LYS A 103 1.07 -2.89 -30.27
C LYS A 103 0.91 -1.39 -30.54
N SER A 104 0.59 -0.63 -29.50
CA SER A 104 0.58 0.83 -29.58
C SER A 104 2.01 1.31 -29.81
N THR A 105 2.16 2.20 -30.75
CA THR A 105 3.45 2.82 -31.10
C THR A 105 4.00 3.61 -29.90
N PRO A 106 5.29 3.50 -29.58
CA PRO A 106 5.91 4.17 -28.42
C PRO A 106 5.94 5.69 -28.47
N GLU A 107 5.50 6.30 -29.56
CA GLU A 107 5.57 7.75 -29.76
C GLU A 107 4.77 8.58 -28.74
N GLY A 108 3.66 8.03 -28.21
CA GLY A 108 2.89 8.68 -27.14
C GLY A 108 3.54 8.58 -25.75
N LEU A 109 4.39 7.59 -25.52
CA LEU A 109 5.07 7.36 -24.25
C LEU A 109 6.31 8.26 -24.07
N ALA A 110 6.96 8.63 -25.16
CA ALA A 110 8.16 9.49 -25.12
C ALA A 110 7.85 10.93 -24.69
N SER A 111 6.59 11.37 -24.76
CA SER A 111 6.15 12.69 -24.31
C SER A 111 5.84 12.79 -22.83
N ILE A 112 5.72 11.66 -22.12
CA ILE A 112 5.49 11.62 -20.67
C ILE A 112 6.85 11.65 -19.97
N LYS A 113 7.49 12.81 -19.92
CA LYS A 113 8.62 13.02 -19.00
C LYS A 113 8.04 13.14 -17.61
N ALA A 114 8.26 12.13 -16.79
CA ALA A 114 8.11 12.24 -15.33
C ALA A 114 9.25 13.14 -14.84
N ASP A 115 9.00 14.42 -14.72
CA ASP A 115 9.91 15.32 -14.04
C ASP A 115 9.66 15.16 -12.53
N ILE A 116 10.66 14.71 -11.81
CA ILE A 116 10.61 14.63 -10.35
C ILE A 116 11.08 16.00 -9.85
N PRO A 117 10.18 16.84 -9.32
CA PRO A 117 10.51 18.23 -8.97
C PRO A 117 11.65 18.32 -7.96
N ASP A 118 11.76 17.37 -7.05
CA ASP A 118 12.85 17.29 -6.06
C ASP A 118 13.28 15.83 -5.83
N PRO A 119 14.39 15.39 -6.47
CA PRO A 119 14.89 14.04 -6.31
C PRO A 119 15.45 13.76 -4.90
N LEU A 120 15.84 14.78 -4.15
CA LEU A 120 16.34 14.62 -2.78
C LEU A 120 15.17 14.31 -1.82
N PHE A 121 14.09 15.08 -1.93
CA PHE A 121 12.87 14.84 -1.18
C PHE A 121 12.33 13.41 -1.42
N ALA A 122 12.23 13.00 -2.69
CA ALA A 122 11.76 11.67 -3.05
C ALA A 122 12.64 10.56 -2.45
N LYS A 123 13.96 10.71 -2.47
CA LYS A 123 14.90 9.74 -1.88
C LYS A 123 14.76 9.66 -0.36
N ILE A 124 14.60 10.79 0.32
CA ILE A 124 14.42 10.84 1.78
C ILE A 124 13.09 10.17 2.15
N ALA A 125 11.99 10.54 1.49
CA ALA A 125 10.67 9.96 1.74
C ALA A 125 10.65 8.44 1.51
N CYS A 126 11.19 7.97 0.38
CA CYS A 126 11.30 6.54 0.09
C CYS A 126 12.21 5.81 1.09
N GLY A 127 13.33 6.42 1.47
CA GLY A 127 14.28 5.84 2.44
C GLY A 127 13.65 5.70 3.83
N MET A 128 12.96 6.73 4.31
CA MET A 128 12.24 6.72 5.58
C MET A 128 11.07 5.74 5.59
N PHE A 129 10.32 5.68 4.48
CA PHE A 129 9.27 4.69 4.33
C PHE A 129 9.83 3.26 4.42
N LEU A 130 10.90 2.96 3.69
CA LEU A 130 11.55 1.65 3.73
C LEU A 130 12.07 1.33 5.13
N LEU A 131 12.68 2.29 5.82
CA LEU A 131 13.14 2.12 7.20
C LEU A 131 11.98 1.80 8.15
N THR A 132 10.86 2.49 8.01
CA THR A 132 9.66 2.23 8.80
C THR A 132 9.11 0.83 8.56
N VAL A 133 9.06 0.37 7.29
CA VAL A 133 8.64 -0.99 6.94
C VAL A 133 9.59 -2.04 7.55
N ILE A 134 10.91 -1.81 7.50
CA ILE A 134 11.89 -2.71 8.12
C ILE A 134 11.70 -2.74 9.64
N ALA A 135 11.47 -1.60 10.28
CA ALA A 135 11.20 -1.52 11.72
C ALA A 135 9.90 -2.25 12.09
N MET A 136 8.86 -2.17 11.27
CA MET A 136 7.62 -2.92 11.46
C MET A 136 7.83 -4.43 11.31
N ALA A 137 8.65 -4.88 10.37
CA ALA A 137 9.02 -6.28 10.21
C ALA A 137 9.86 -6.79 11.40
N ALA A 138 10.71 -5.93 11.96
CA ALA A 138 11.56 -6.23 13.11
C ALA A 138 10.88 -5.98 14.48
N ARG A 139 9.58 -5.73 14.50
CA ARG A 139 8.87 -5.31 15.73
C ARG A 139 8.98 -6.32 16.89
N GLU A 140 9.04 -7.62 16.59
CA GLU A 140 9.21 -8.66 17.61
C GLU A 140 10.47 -8.43 18.45
N TRP A 141 11.54 -7.98 17.81
CA TRP A 141 12.81 -7.70 18.48
C TRP A 141 12.79 -6.34 19.19
N ILE A 142 12.02 -5.39 18.68
CA ILE A 142 11.90 -4.04 19.23
C ILE A 142 10.91 -4.03 20.42
N GLY A 143 9.92 -4.93 20.45
CA GLY A 143 8.94 -5.04 21.52
C GLY A 143 7.90 -3.93 21.56
N THR A 144 7.62 -3.27 20.42
CA THR A 144 6.67 -2.15 20.33
C THR A 144 5.49 -2.47 19.40
N SER A 145 4.40 -1.68 19.50
CA SER A 145 3.24 -1.87 18.64
C SER A 145 3.49 -1.36 17.22
N LEU A 146 2.85 -2.01 16.23
CA LEU A 146 2.92 -1.60 14.82
C LEU A 146 2.51 -0.13 14.63
N GLY A 147 1.41 0.30 15.27
CA GLY A 147 0.92 1.67 15.20
C GLY A 147 1.92 2.69 15.76
N PHE A 148 2.64 2.35 16.85
CA PHE A 148 3.65 3.22 17.40
C PHE A 148 4.85 3.38 16.46
N ILE A 149 5.30 2.30 15.81
CA ILE A 149 6.39 2.35 14.82
C ILE A 149 5.96 3.20 13.61
N ALA A 150 4.74 2.99 13.09
CA ALA A 150 4.21 3.74 11.96
C ALA A 150 4.10 5.24 12.28
N LEU A 151 3.51 5.58 13.41
CA LEU A 151 3.35 6.98 13.83
C LEU A 151 4.70 7.66 14.03
N THR A 152 5.63 6.99 14.72
CA THR A 152 6.99 7.51 14.94
C THR A 152 7.72 7.71 13.61
N GLY A 153 7.64 6.75 12.70
CA GLY A 153 8.21 6.85 11.36
C GLY A 153 7.64 8.03 10.56
N ALA A 154 6.34 8.23 10.60
CA ALA A 154 5.66 9.36 9.95
C ALA A 154 6.15 10.71 10.54
N VAL A 155 6.13 10.86 11.87
CA VAL A 155 6.57 12.09 12.55
C VAL A 155 8.03 12.40 12.25
N ILE A 156 8.92 11.40 12.32
CA ILE A 156 10.34 11.59 12.01
C ILE A 156 10.52 11.99 10.55
N THR A 157 9.78 11.38 9.62
CA THR A 157 9.84 11.73 8.19
C THR A 157 9.49 13.19 7.97
N VAL A 158 8.37 13.65 8.55
CA VAL A 158 7.95 15.05 8.45
C VAL A 158 9.00 15.99 9.05
N PHE A 159 9.54 15.65 10.22
CA PHE A 159 10.55 16.45 10.90
C PHE A 159 11.84 16.56 10.08
N ILE A 160 12.34 15.44 9.52
CA ILE A 160 13.54 15.43 8.66
C ILE A 160 13.33 16.28 7.41
N VAL A 161 12.19 16.12 6.75
CA VAL A 161 11.84 16.90 5.56
C VAL A 161 11.77 18.40 5.88
N GLU A 162 11.21 18.75 7.02
CA GLU A 162 11.10 20.14 7.45
C GLU A 162 12.46 20.76 7.82
N MET A 163 13.31 19.98 8.49
CA MET A 163 14.63 20.43 8.95
C MET A 163 15.65 20.57 7.81
N LEU A 164 15.55 19.73 6.79
CA LEU A 164 16.49 19.76 5.65
C LEU A 164 16.21 20.89 4.65
N HIS A 165 15.23 21.77 4.87
CA HIS A 165 14.87 22.88 3.98
C HIS A 165 14.70 22.48 2.49
N SER A 166 14.58 21.21 2.22
CA SER A 166 14.40 20.64 0.87
C SER A 166 12.94 20.63 0.48
N ARG A 167 12.15 21.64 0.91
CA ARG A 167 10.77 21.75 0.43
C ARG A 167 10.77 22.27 -0.99
N PRO A 168 10.27 21.54 -1.96
CA PRO A 168 9.79 22.13 -3.20
C PRO A 168 8.83 23.26 -2.81
N LYS A 169 8.80 24.36 -3.57
CA LYS A 169 7.91 25.51 -3.30
C LYS A 169 6.43 25.11 -3.18
N ASP A 170 6.08 23.95 -3.73
CA ASP A 170 4.73 23.36 -3.74
C ASP A 170 4.58 22.15 -2.80
N ALA A 171 5.53 21.90 -1.89
CA ALA A 171 5.42 20.78 -0.95
C ALA A 171 4.30 21.04 0.06
N PRO A 172 3.43 20.05 0.32
CA PRO A 172 2.32 20.20 1.25
C PRO A 172 2.87 20.49 2.66
N THR A 173 2.27 21.48 3.31
CA THR A 173 2.56 21.81 4.72
C THR A 173 2.07 20.68 5.63
N PHE A 174 2.63 20.54 6.83
CA PHE A 174 2.16 19.55 7.82
C PHE A 174 0.64 19.64 8.06
N GLU A 175 0.10 20.86 8.13
CA GLU A 175 -1.36 21.08 8.21
C GLU A 175 -2.12 20.49 7.01
N HIS A 176 -1.58 20.63 5.81
CA HIS A 176 -2.21 20.09 4.61
C HIS A 176 -2.18 18.55 4.62
N ILE A 177 -1.07 17.95 5.07
CA ILE A 177 -0.97 16.50 5.24
C ILE A 177 -2.00 15.99 6.25
N LEU A 178 -2.20 16.69 7.38
CA LEU A 178 -3.21 16.32 8.38
C LEU A 178 -4.65 16.45 7.85
N GLN A 179 -4.91 17.38 6.94
CA GLN A 179 -6.22 17.52 6.30
C GLN A 179 -6.51 16.41 5.30
N GLU A 180 -5.48 15.84 4.66
CA GLU A 180 -5.60 14.72 3.73
C GLU A 180 -5.78 13.36 4.42
N VAL A 181 -5.55 13.29 5.75
CA VAL A 181 -5.81 12.07 6.52
C VAL A 181 -7.30 11.74 6.49
N ASP A 182 -7.64 10.53 6.08
CA ASP A 182 -9.03 10.05 6.11
C ASP A 182 -9.49 9.73 7.54
N TRP A 183 -9.84 10.80 8.27
CA TRP A 183 -10.37 10.71 9.64
C TRP A 183 -11.62 9.85 9.74
N ARG A 184 -12.43 9.77 8.66
CA ARG A 184 -13.64 8.96 8.63
C ARG A 184 -13.29 7.48 8.64
N ALA A 185 -12.30 7.07 7.85
CA ALA A 185 -11.79 5.70 7.85
C ALA A 185 -11.23 5.33 9.23
N ILE A 186 -10.40 6.17 9.83
CA ILE A 186 -9.83 5.95 11.17
C ILE A 186 -10.93 5.77 12.21
N LEU A 187 -11.94 6.65 12.24
CA LEU A 187 -13.07 6.57 13.17
C LEU A 187 -13.91 5.32 12.91
N PHE A 188 -14.17 4.98 11.65
CA PHE A 188 -14.92 3.79 11.29
C PHE A 188 -14.22 2.52 11.80
N TYR A 189 -12.92 2.38 11.54
CA TYR A 189 -12.16 1.23 11.98
C TYR A 189 -12.03 1.16 13.49
N SER A 190 -11.81 2.28 14.16
CA SER A 190 -11.79 2.34 15.63
C SER A 190 -13.12 1.89 16.23
N ALA A 191 -14.24 2.33 15.67
CA ALA A 191 -15.57 1.89 16.09
C ALA A 191 -15.81 0.40 15.80
N LEU A 192 -15.37 -0.09 14.65
CA LEU A 192 -15.48 -1.51 14.28
C LEU A 192 -14.70 -2.40 15.27
N PHE A 193 -13.44 -2.06 15.59
CA PHE A 193 -12.65 -2.81 16.54
C PHE A 193 -13.24 -2.75 17.96
N ALA A 194 -13.77 -1.60 18.37
CA ALA A 194 -14.44 -1.47 19.67
C ALA A 194 -15.70 -2.35 19.74
N LEU A 195 -16.47 -2.40 18.66
CA LEU A 195 -17.67 -3.23 18.56
C LEU A 195 -17.34 -4.72 18.60
N VAL A 196 -16.36 -5.17 17.79
CA VAL A 196 -15.93 -6.57 17.77
C VAL A 196 -15.36 -6.98 19.13
N GLY A 197 -14.50 -6.17 19.74
CA GLY A 197 -13.98 -6.44 21.08
C GLY A 197 -15.05 -6.43 22.18
N GLY A 198 -16.12 -5.64 22.01
CA GLY A 198 -17.29 -5.66 22.88
C GLY A 198 -18.09 -6.98 22.76
N LEU A 199 -18.29 -7.45 21.52
CA LEU A 199 -19.01 -8.72 21.27
C LEU A 199 -18.21 -9.92 21.80
N GLU A 200 -16.90 -9.91 21.64
CA GLU A 200 -16.01 -10.96 22.18
C GLU A 200 -16.08 -11.02 23.71
N LYS A 201 -16.00 -9.86 24.39
CA LYS A 201 -16.12 -9.80 25.87
C LYS A 201 -17.47 -10.24 26.41
N THR A 202 -18.53 -10.06 25.64
CA THR A 202 -19.89 -10.47 26.04
C THR A 202 -20.22 -11.90 25.65
N HIS A 203 -19.26 -12.66 25.09
CA HIS A 203 -19.45 -14.03 24.61
C HIS A 203 -20.63 -14.20 23.64
N ILE A 204 -20.92 -13.18 22.83
CA ILE A 204 -21.94 -13.24 21.78
C ILE A 204 -21.34 -13.78 20.47
N LEU A 205 -20.03 -13.74 20.35
CA LEU A 205 -19.21 -14.36 19.28
C LEU A 205 -18.43 -15.53 19.87
#